data_8ba231e6c46a17b31003208e7a5ca0b7
#
_entry.id   8ba231e6c46a17b31003208e7a5ca0b7
#
_cell.length_a   1.000
_cell.length_b   1.000
_cell.length_c   1.000
_cell.angle_alpha   90.00
_cell.angle_beta   90.00
_cell.angle_gamma   90.00
#
_symmetry.space_group_name_H-M   'P 1'
#
loop_
_entity.id
_entity.type
_entity.pdbx_description
1 polymer ?
#
loop_
_entity_poly.entity_id
_entity_poly.type
_entity_poly.pdbx_seq_one_letter_code
_entity_poly.pdbx_strand_id
1 'polypeptide(L)'
;MSDLPNSPARAPGSEPAPAPPPAPVPLPADAQAVLDFWFGAAGSAESGTLRALWFAKSDATDRSIAQRFGALIDAALCGSFSAWAAQPQSALAQIVLLDQFTRNVFRGTPRAFAGDARALAAARVMVRERSDAALAPLQRAFVYLPYEHAEDLRAQDEAVRHFTRLAEAAPEAQGLLDYAHKHRAVIERFGRFPHRNSILSRPSTPQELAFLQEPGAGF
;
A
#
# COMPACT_ATOMS: atom_id res chain seq x y z
N MET A 1 -36.58 -71.71 30.30
CA MET A 1 -35.43 -71.61 29.42
C MET A 1 -35.85 -70.83 28.20
N SER A 2 -35.64 -69.57 28.18
CA SER A 2 -36.08 -68.71 27.06
C SER A 2 -34.84 -67.99 26.54
N ASP A 3 -34.48 -68.37 25.30
CA ASP A 3 -33.38 -67.75 24.53
C ASP A 3 -33.81 -66.38 24.06
N LEU A 4 -32.99 -65.36 24.44
CA LEU A 4 -33.08 -64.01 23.90
C LEU A 4 -32.15 -63.89 22.66
N PRO A 5 -32.61 -63.29 21.54
CA PRO A 5 -31.80 -63.16 20.37
C PRO A 5 -30.76 -61.98 20.56
N ASN A 6 -29.53 -62.29 20.23
CA ASN A 6 -28.40 -61.41 20.23
C ASN A 6 -28.56 -60.33 19.10
N SER A 7 -28.56 -59.05 19.50
CA SER A 7 -28.66 -57.92 18.56
C SER A 7 -27.26 -57.60 17.98
N PRO A 8 -27.11 -57.43 16.66
CA PRO A 8 -25.78 -57.11 16.08
C PRO A 8 -25.36 -55.69 16.40
N ALA A 9 -24.10 -55.53 16.84
CA ALA A 9 -23.46 -54.26 17.12
C ALA A 9 -23.43 -53.40 15.83
N ARG A 10 -23.90 -52.14 15.96
CA ARG A 10 -23.85 -51.12 14.92
C ARG A 10 -22.42 -50.72 14.65
N ALA A 11 -21.94 -50.87 13.42
CA ALA A 11 -20.61 -50.39 13.01
C ALA A 11 -20.47 -48.87 13.20
N PRO A 12 -19.28 -48.36 13.62
CA PRO A 12 -19.06 -46.93 13.74
C PRO A 12 -19.17 -46.27 12.34
N GLY A 13 -20.06 -45.27 12.21
CA GLY A 13 -20.24 -44.50 11.00
C GLY A 13 -18.94 -43.72 10.71
N SER A 14 -18.46 -43.87 9.50
CA SER A 14 -17.35 -43.09 8.97
C SER A 14 -17.74 -41.61 8.92
N GLU A 15 -17.09 -40.76 9.67
CA GLU A 15 -17.24 -39.31 9.54
C GLU A 15 -16.85 -38.88 8.11
N PRO A 16 -17.64 -38.04 7.44
CA PRO A 16 -17.27 -37.58 6.10
C PRO A 16 -15.97 -36.78 6.16
N ALA A 17 -15.06 -37.08 5.26
CA ALA A 17 -13.82 -36.33 5.14
C ALA A 17 -14.08 -34.81 4.98
N PRO A 18 -13.28 -33.93 5.62
CA PRO A 18 -13.46 -32.50 5.47
C PRO A 18 -13.38 -32.09 3.99
N ALA A 19 -14.30 -31.21 3.59
CA ALA A 19 -14.32 -30.69 2.23
C ALA A 19 -12.96 -30.02 1.87
N PRO A 20 -12.47 -30.20 0.64
CA PRO A 20 -11.22 -29.55 0.23
C PRO A 20 -11.37 -28.03 0.36
N PRO A 21 -10.27 -27.30 0.71
CA PRO A 21 -10.31 -25.87 0.79
C PRO A 21 -10.75 -25.27 -0.55
N PRO A 22 -11.50 -24.14 -0.56
CA PRO A 22 -11.91 -23.49 -1.79
C PRO A 22 -10.68 -23.10 -2.63
N ALA A 23 -10.79 -23.23 -3.95
CA ALA A 23 -9.73 -22.83 -4.87
C ALA A 23 -9.40 -21.34 -4.66
N PRO A 24 -8.11 -20.94 -4.74
CA PRO A 24 -7.72 -19.56 -4.58
C PRO A 24 -8.42 -18.69 -5.64
N VAL A 25 -9.06 -17.61 -5.19
CA VAL A 25 -9.70 -16.63 -6.09
C VAL A 25 -8.59 -15.95 -6.90
N PRO A 26 -8.65 -15.95 -8.24
CA PRO A 26 -7.63 -15.31 -9.06
C PRO A 26 -7.56 -13.81 -8.80
N LEU A 27 -6.34 -13.24 -8.85
CA LEU A 27 -6.15 -11.80 -8.75
C LEU A 27 -6.83 -11.12 -9.95
N PRO A 28 -7.58 -10.02 -9.74
CA PRO A 28 -8.13 -9.24 -10.85
C PRO A 28 -7.05 -8.82 -11.84
N ALA A 29 -7.32 -8.95 -13.16
CA ALA A 29 -6.33 -8.65 -14.20
C ALA A 29 -5.78 -7.21 -14.11
N ASP A 30 -6.64 -6.24 -13.79
CA ASP A 30 -6.24 -4.86 -13.59
C ASP A 30 -5.30 -4.69 -12.39
N ALA A 31 -5.56 -5.38 -11.28
CA ALA A 31 -4.68 -5.37 -10.12
C ALA A 31 -3.32 -5.98 -10.45
N GLN A 32 -3.30 -7.11 -11.17
CA GLN A 32 -2.06 -7.73 -11.64
C GLN A 32 -1.27 -6.77 -12.53
N ALA A 33 -1.91 -6.11 -13.48
CA ALA A 33 -1.26 -5.16 -14.40
C ALA A 33 -0.63 -3.96 -13.66
N VAL A 34 -1.29 -3.45 -12.61
CA VAL A 34 -0.74 -2.40 -11.74
C VAL A 34 0.50 -2.89 -11.00
N LEU A 35 0.43 -4.08 -10.40
CA LEU A 35 1.56 -4.65 -9.65
C LEU A 35 2.74 -4.99 -10.56
N ASP A 36 2.49 -5.58 -11.73
CA ASP A 36 3.54 -5.91 -12.70
C ASP A 36 4.26 -4.66 -13.21
N PHE A 37 3.52 -3.59 -13.44
CA PHE A 37 4.12 -2.31 -13.83
C PHE A 37 4.98 -1.73 -12.70
N TRP A 38 4.46 -1.72 -11.47
CA TRP A 38 5.10 -1.04 -10.37
C TRP A 38 6.25 -1.84 -9.76
N PHE A 39 6.10 -3.14 -9.60
CA PHE A 39 7.05 -4.03 -8.92
C PHE A 39 7.86 -4.93 -9.86
N GLY A 40 7.55 -4.96 -11.16
CA GLY A 40 8.04 -5.95 -12.11
C GLY A 40 7.20 -7.22 -12.11
N ALA A 41 6.99 -7.79 -13.29
CA ALA A 41 6.26 -9.04 -13.42
C ALA A 41 6.99 -10.18 -12.69
N ALA A 42 6.23 -11.14 -12.18
CA ALA A 42 6.81 -12.30 -11.49
C ALA A 42 7.86 -13.01 -12.37
N GLY A 43 9.05 -13.25 -11.80
CA GLY A 43 10.18 -13.86 -12.51
C GLY A 43 10.97 -12.93 -13.42
N SER A 44 10.60 -11.64 -13.54
CA SER A 44 11.44 -10.64 -14.22
C SER A 44 12.65 -10.24 -13.37
N ALA A 45 13.68 -9.67 -13.98
CA ALA A 45 14.86 -9.16 -13.29
C ALA A 45 14.54 -7.98 -12.34
N GLU A 46 13.40 -7.34 -12.54
CA GLU A 46 12.93 -6.20 -11.75
C GLU A 46 12.17 -6.64 -10.48
N SER A 47 11.65 -7.87 -10.47
CA SER A 47 10.86 -8.41 -9.37
C SER A 47 11.70 -8.53 -8.10
N GLY A 48 11.22 -7.96 -6.99
CA GLY A 48 11.90 -8.02 -5.69
C GLY A 48 13.12 -7.11 -5.56
N THR A 49 13.33 -6.17 -6.50
CA THR A 49 14.43 -5.20 -6.44
C THR A 49 13.93 -3.77 -6.22
N LEU A 50 14.79 -2.90 -5.67
CA LEU A 50 14.53 -1.46 -5.62
C LEU A 50 14.52 -0.90 -7.05
N ARG A 51 13.45 -0.22 -7.43
CA ARG A 51 13.30 0.31 -8.79
C ARG A 51 13.47 1.81 -8.82
N ALA A 52 14.30 2.29 -9.75
CA ALA A 52 14.54 3.73 -9.92
C ALA A 52 13.24 4.53 -10.21
N LEU A 53 12.26 3.91 -10.87
CA LEU A 53 10.97 4.56 -11.19
C LEU A 53 10.17 4.98 -9.94
N TRP A 54 10.46 4.43 -8.77
CA TRP A 54 9.76 4.81 -7.52
C TRP A 54 10.23 6.16 -6.99
N PHE A 55 11.48 6.55 -7.30
CA PHE A 55 12.15 7.72 -6.71
C PHE A 55 12.50 8.79 -7.73
N ALA A 56 12.71 8.41 -8.99
CA ALA A 56 13.10 9.33 -10.04
C ALA A 56 11.87 9.95 -10.74
N LYS A 57 11.86 11.28 -10.84
CA LYS A 57 10.87 11.97 -11.68
C LYS A 57 11.14 11.65 -13.15
N SER A 58 10.11 11.19 -13.87
CA SER A 58 10.20 10.85 -15.28
C SER A 58 8.87 11.12 -16.00
N ASP A 59 8.89 12.09 -16.90
CA ASP A 59 7.72 12.39 -17.73
C ASP A 59 7.29 11.20 -18.61
N ALA A 60 8.22 10.33 -18.99
CA ALA A 60 7.93 9.12 -19.74
C ALA A 60 7.15 8.11 -18.87
N THR A 61 7.58 7.92 -17.61
CA THR A 61 6.88 7.08 -16.64
C THR A 61 5.50 7.66 -16.34
N ASP A 62 5.40 8.98 -16.08
CA ASP A 62 4.14 9.65 -15.76
C ASP A 62 3.14 9.52 -16.93
N ARG A 63 3.58 9.70 -18.19
CA ARG A 63 2.74 9.48 -19.37
C ARG A 63 2.31 8.02 -19.52
N SER A 64 3.21 7.07 -19.30
CA SER A 64 2.89 5.64 -19.37
C SER A 64 1.83 5.25 -18.34
N ILE A 65 1.95 5.76 -17.10
CA ILE A 65 0.95 5.53 -16.04
C ILE A 65 -0.39 6.15 -16.46
N ALA A 66 -0.41 7.39 -16.94
CA ALA A 66 -1.63 8.07 -17.36
C ALA A 66 -2.36 7.31 -18.48
N GLN A 67 -1.63 6.86 -19.50
CA GLN A 67 -2.19 6.13 -20.64
C GLN A 67 -2.73 4.76 -20.25
N ARG A 68 -2.00 4.01 -19.40
CA ARG A 68 -2.35 2.64 -19.07
C ARG A 68 -3.36 2.53 -17.93
N PHE A 69 -3.29 3.42 -16.95
CA PHE A 69 -4.01 3.29 -15.70
C PHE A 69 -4.90 4.49 -15.34
N GLY A 70 -5.01 5.50 -16.23
CA GLY A 70 -5.80 6.70 -15.94
C GLY A 70 -7.24 6.40 -15.54
N ALA A 71 -7.94 5.52 -16.27
CA ALA A 71 -9.30 5.11 -15.94
C ALA A 71 -9.38 4.36 -14.60
N LEU A 72 -8.35 3.53 -14.26
CA LEU A 72 -8.29 2.84 -12.98
C LEU A 72 -8.02 3.80 -11.81
N ILE A 73 -7.21 4.82 -12.02
CA ILE A 73 -6.99 5.89 -11.02
C ILE A 73 -8.30 6.60 -10.71
N ASP A 74 -9.06 7.00 -11.75
CA ASP A 74 -10.35 7.65 -11.59
C ASP A 74 -11.35 6.77 -10.84
N ALA A 75 -11.43 5.50 -11.21
CA ALA A 75 -12.27 4.51 -10.53
C ALA A 75 -11.86 4.31 -9.06
N ALA A 76 -10.55 4.23 -8.77
CA ALA A 76 -10.03 4.12 -7.40
C ALA A 76 -10.40 5.36 -6.56
N LEU A 77 -10.22 6.56 -7.11
CA LEU A 77 -10.60 7.81 -6.46
C LEU A 77 -12.11 7.89 -6.17
N CYS A 78 -12.95 7.30 -7.03
CA CYS A 78 -14.40 7.17 -6.81
C CYS A 78 -14.78 6.05 -5.82
N GLY A 79 -13.85 5.17 -5.43
CA GLY A 79 -14.11 4.08 -4.49
C GLY A 79 -14.65 2.80 -5.12
N SER A 80 -14.46 2.60 -6.44
CA SER A 80 -15.02 1.46 -7.18
C SER A 80 -14.39 0.10 -6.84
N PHE A 81 -13.23 0.07 -6.17
CA PHE A 81 -12.47 -1.16 -5.91
C PHE A 81 -12.61 -1.69 -4.48
N SER A 82 -13.77 -1.55 -3.85
CA SER A 82 -14.01 -2.08 -2.49
C SER A 82 -13.76 -3.59 -2.39
N ALA A 83 -14.08 -4.37 -3.44
CA ALA A 83 -13.83 -5.80 -3.49
C ALA A 83 -12.34 -6.17 -3.51
N TRP A 84 -11.45 -5.25 -3.90
CA TRP A 84 -10.00 -5.49 -3.90
C TRP A 84 -9.42 -5.61 -2.49
N ALA A 85 -10.11 -5.14 -1.48
CA ALA A 85 -9.70 -5.32 -0.08
C ALA A 85 -9.67 -6.80 0.37
N ALA A 86 -10.32 -7.71 -0.37
CA ALA A 86 -10.41 -9.13 -0.01
C ALA A 86 -9.09 -9.91 -0.18
N GLN A 87 -8.15 -9.42 -0.97
CA GLN A 87 -6.86 -10.05 -1.22
C GLN A 87 -5.70 -9.05 -1.01
N PRO A 88 -4.61 -9.46 -0.37
CA PRO A 88 -3.49 -8.55 -0.08
C PRO A 88 -2.91 -7.88 -1.33
N GLN A 89 -2.77 -8.61 -2.43
CA GLN A 89 -2.20 -8.10 -3.67
C GLN A 89 -3.13 -7.07 -4.33
N SER A 90 -4.43 -7.34 -4.43
CA SER A 90 -5.36 -6.35 -5.00
C SER A 90 -5.53 -5.13 -4.10
N ALA A 91 -5.52 -5.29 -2.77
CA ALA A 91 -5.51 -4.17 -1.84
C ALA A 91 -4.25 -3.30 -2.01
N LEU A 92 -3.07 -3.91 -2.17
CA LEU A 92 -1.84 -3.20 -2.51
C LEU A 92 -1.94 -2.46 -3.85
N ALA A 93 -2.49 -3.09 -4.89
CA ALA A 93 -2.70 -2.43 -6.19
C ALA A 93 -3.59 -1.20 -6.06
N GLN A 94 -4.65 -1.26 -5.24
CA GLN A 94 -5.49 -0.10 -4.94
C GLN A 94 -4.70 1.02 -4.24
N ILE A 95 -3.85 0.68 -3.27
CA ILE A 95 -2.99 1.65 -2.60
C ILE A 95 -2.03 2.31 -3.60
N VAL A 96 -1.39 1.54 -4.49
CA VAL A 96 -0.49 2.07 -5.53
C VAL A 96 -1.22 3.05 -6.45
N LEU A 97 -2.45 2.74 -6.89
CA LEU A 97 -3.27 3.66 -7.69
C LEU A 97 -3.54 4.97 -6.95
N LEU A 98 -3.92 4.91 -5.68
CA LEU A 98 -4.37 6.04 -4.88
C LEU A 98 -3.22 6.91 -4.36
N ASP A 99 -2.09 6.31 -4.01
CA ASP A 99 -0.98 6.99 -3.35
C ASP A 99 0.17 7.31 -4.31
N GLN A 100 0.54 6.39 -5.20
CA GLN A 100 1.70 6.54 -6.06
C GLN A 100 1.30 7.10 -7.44
N PHE A 101 0.37 6.47 -8.12
CA PHE A 101 0.01 6.86 -9.49
C PHE A 101 -0.65 8.23 -9.56
N THR A 102 -1.42 8.62 -8.54
CA THR A 102 -1.94 10.00 -8.44
C THR A 102 -0.80 11.02 -8.38
N ARG A 103 0.26 10.75 -7.61
CA ARG A 103 1.43 11.63 -7.51
C ARG A 103 2.20 11.73 -8.82
N ASN A 104 2.27 10.67 -9.59
CA ASN A 104 2.89 10.68 -10.92
C ASN A 104 2.05 11.48 -11.92
N VAL A 105 0.77 11.07 -12.11
CA VAL A 105 -0.08 11.59 -13.18
C VAL A 105 -0.53 13.04 -12.95
N PHE A 106 -0.79 13.40 -11.69
CA PHE A 106 -1.33 14.73 -11.33
C PHE A 106 -0.31 15.63 -10.63
N ARG A 107 0.97 15.39 -10.88
CA ARG A 107 2.09 16.15 -10.28
C ARG A 107 1.87 17.65 -10.38
N GLY A 108 2.07 18.38 -9.29
CA GLY A 108 1.90 19.83 -9.21
C GLY A 108 0.44 20.30 -9.14
N THR A 109 -0.52 19.41 -9.02
CA THR A 109 -1.94 19.74 -8.83
C THR A 109 -2.49 19.15 -7.53
N PRO A 110 -3.58 19.71 -6.95
CA PRO A 110 -4.22 19.16 -5.76
C PRO A 110 -4.68 17.70 -5.93
N ARG A 111 -4.93 17.28 -7.16
CA ARG A 111 -5.37 15.91 -7.47
C ARG A 111 -4.30 14.86 -7.17
N ALA A 112 -3.02 15.24 -7.12
CA ALA A 112 -1.93 14.36 -6.71
C ALA A 112 -2.12 13.77 -5.31
N PHE A 113 -2.86 14.45 -4.45
CA PHE A 113 -3.13 14.08 -3.05
C PHE A 113 -4.57 13.61 -2.81
N ALA A 114 -5.41 13.57 -3.85
CA ALA A 114 -6.84 13.24 -3.70
C ALA A 114 -7.10 11.82 -3.20
N GLY A 115 -6.14 10.91 -3.37
CA GLY A 115 -6.23 9.52 -2.94
C GLY A 115 -5.72 9.25 -1.52
N ASP A 116 -5.00 10.19 -0.89
CA ASP A 116 -4.25 9.97 0.36
C ASP A 116 -5.12 9.38 1.49
N ALA A 117 -6.28 9.95 1.75
CA ALA A 117 -7.16 9.48 2.82
C ALA A 117 -7.68 8.05 2.58
N ARG A 118 -7.98 7.69 1.33
CA ARG A 118 -8.43 6.35 0.95
C ARG A 118 -7.29 5.34 1.00
N ALA A 119 -6.10 5.72 0.54
CA ALA A 119 -4.90 4.90 0.61
C ALA A 119 -4.54 4.57 2.06
N LEU A 120 -4.55 5.58 2.95
CA LEU A 120 -4.30 5.39 4.38
C LEU A 120 -5.36 4.48 5.03
N ALA A 121 -6.64 4.66 4.68
CA ALA A 121 -7.70 3.79 5.18
C ALA A 121 -7.50 2.33 4.76
N ALA A 122 -7.16 2.08 3.49
CA ALA A 122 -6.86 0.74 2.99
C ALA A 122 -5.63 0.13 3.67
N ALA A 123 -4.56 0.91 3.83
CA ALA A 123 -3.34 0.49 4.52
C ALA A 123 -3.62 0.12 6.00
N ARG A 124 -4.43 0.92 6.70
CA ARG A 124 -4.85 0.62 8.08
C ARG A 124 -5.64 -0.69 8.20
N VAL A 125 -6.49 -0.99 7.24
CA VAL A 125 -7.20 -2.27 7.19
C VAL A 125 -6.21 -3.42 7.02
N MET A 126 -5.31 -3.34 6.05
CA MET A 126 -4.31 -4.38 5.80
C MET A 126 -3.44 -4.67 7.03
N VAL A 127 -2.96 -3.62 7.69
CA VAL A 127 -2.12 -3.76 8.89
C VAL A 127 -2.91 -4.35 10.07
N ARG A 128 -4.13 -3.87 10.31
CA ARG A 128 -5.00 -4.39 11.37
C ARG A 128 -5.30 -5.89 11.19
N GLU A 129 -5.53 -6.31 9.95
CA GLU A 129 -5.84 -7.70 9.58
C GLU A 129 -4.59 -8.54 9.36
N ARG A 130 -3.38 -7.95 9.46
CA ARG A 130 -2.09 -8.57 9.20
C ARG A 130 -1.95 -9.16 7.79
N SER A 131 -2.76 -8.72 6.86
CA SER A 131 -2.72 -9.18 5.47
C SER A 131 -1.50 -8.67 4.72
N ASP A 132 -0.90 -7.55 5.16
CA ASP A 132 0.39 -7.04 4.69
C ASP A 132 1.53 -8.07 4.84
N ALA A 133 1.47 -8.96 5.83
CA ALA A 133 2.49 -9.99 6.05
C ALA A 133 2.58 -11.02 4.91
N ALA A 134 1.53 -11.17 4.08
CA ALA A 134 1.53 -12.04 2.91
C ALA A 134 2.27 -11.43 1.69
N LEU A 135 2.69 -10.16 1.78
CA LEU A 135 3.38 -9.45 0.71
C LEU A 135 4.91 -9.56 0.86
N ALA A 136 5.63 -9.47 -0.25
CA ALA A 136 7.09 -9.35 -0.24
C ALA A 136 7.54 -8.06 0.47
N PRO A 137 8.75 -8.00 1.09
CA PRO A 137 9.19 -6.86 1.88
C PRO A 137 9.06 -5.51 1.17
N LEU A 138 9.53 -5.39 -0.07
CA LEU A 138 9.42 -4.13 -0.83
C LEU A 138 7.98 -3.78 -1.21
N GLN A 139 7.09 -4.78 -1.37
CA GLN A 139 5.66 -4.53 -1.56
C GLN A 139 5.00 -4.00 -0.27
N ARG A 140 5.40 -4.54 0.89
CA ARG A 140 4.92 -4.07 2.20
C ARG A 140 5.29 -2.61 2.45
N ALA A 141 6.44 -2.15 1.96
CA ALA A 141 6.82 -0.75 2.06
C ALA A 141 5.72 0.17 1.50
N PHE A 142 5.10 -0.20 0.37
CA PHE A 142 4.04 0.60 -0.25
C PHE A 142 2.70 0.55 0.51
N VAL A 143 2.49 -0.43 1.37
CA VAL A 143 1.39 -0.41 2.35
C VAL A 143 1.66 0.64 3.44
N TYR A 144 2.92 0.92 3.76
CA TYR A 144 3.30 1.83 4.85
C TYR A 144 3.48 3.28 4.39
N LEU A 145 3.75 3.53 3.10
CA LEU A 145 3.88 4.89 2.55
C LEU A 145 2.65 5.80 2.80
N PRO A 146 1.38 5.34 2.72
CA PRO A 146 0.24 6.19 3.05
C PRO A 146 0.25 6.76 4.48
N TYR A 147 0.85 6.06 5.44
CA TYR A 147 1.05 6.59 6.80
C TYR A 147 2.09 7.71 6.80
N GLU A 148 3.19 7.52 6.06
CA GLU A 148 4.26 8.51 5.89
C GLU A 148 3.78 9.77 5.16
N HIS A 149 2.84 9.62 4.23
CA HIS A 149 2.28 10.71 3.45
C HIS A 149 1.18 11.51 4.18
N ALA A 150 0.71 11.04 5.33
CA ALA A 150 -0.34 11.69 6.10
C ALA A 150 0.17 12.91 6.87
N GLU A 151 -0.59 14.01 6.82
CA GLU A 151 -0.34 15.21 7.66
C GLU A 151 -0.93 15.00 9.07
N ASP A 152 -0.53 13.91 9.74
CA ASP A 152 -0.99 13.49 11.07
C ASP A 152 0.15 12.82 11.83
N LEU A 153 0.53 13.36 12.98
CA LEU A 153 1.70 12.88 13.74
C LEU A 153 1.54 11.43 14.21
N ARG A 154 0.32 10.98 14.52
CA ARG A 154 0.08 9.58 14.92
C ARG A 154 0.32 8.63 13.76
N ALA A 155 -0.11 9.00 12.55
CA ALA A 155 0.18 8.22 11.34
C ALA A 155 1.69 8.19 11.07
N GLN A 156 2.40 9.30 11.27
CA GLN A 156 3.86 9.35 11.14
C GLN A 156 4.57 8.42 12.15
N ASP A 157 4.12 8.40 13.40
CA ASP A 157 4.64 7.47 14.42
C ASP A 157 4.37 6.01 14.03
N GLU A 158 3.22 5.74 13.40
CA GLU A 158 2.89 4.41 12.86
C GLU A 158 3.80 4.05 11.68
N ALA A 159 4.05 4.98 10.74
CA ALA A 159 4.98 4.79 9.64
C ALA A 159 6.38 4.39 10.14
N VAL A 160 6.96 5.18 11.05
CA VAL A 160 8.28 4.88 11.63
C VAL A 160 8.31 3.48 12.25
N ARG A 161 7.29 3.09 13.03
CA ARG A 161 7.23 1.74 13.62
C ARG A 161 7.17 0.63 12.57
N HIS A 162 6.43 0.83 11.49
CA HIS A 162 6.30 -0.16 10.42
C HIS A 162 7.58 -0.28 9.63
N PHE A 163 8.20 0.85 9.24
CA PHE A 163 9.47 0.85 8.53
C PHE A 163 10.64 0.33 9.39
N THR A 164 10.65 0.58 10.70
CA THR A 164 11.65 -0.03 11.61
C THR A 164 11.58 -1.55 11.55
N ARG A 165 10.39 -2.15 11.74
CA ARG A 165 10.22 -3.61 11.66
C ARG A 165 10.53 -4.15 10.27
N LEU A 166 10.24 -3.38 9.22
CA LEU A 166 10.55 -3.78 7.86
C LEU A 166 12.06 -3.79 7.62
N ALA A 167 12.79 -2.77 8.06
CA ALA A 167 14.25 -2.68 7.93
C ALA A 167 14.98 -3.75 8.75
N GLU A 168 14.46 -4.13 9.93
CA GLU A 168 14.97 -5.26 10.71
C GLU A 168 14.85 -6.60 9.96
N ALA A 169 13.79 -6.78 9.18
CA ALA A 169 13.53 -8.02 8.43
C ALA A 169 14.14 -7.99 7.01
N ALA A 170 14.36 -6.81 6.45
CA ALA A 170 14.81 -6.58 5.08
C ALA A 170 15.74 -5.35 5.06
N PRO A 171 17.07 -5.54 5.21
CA PRO A 171 18.03 -4.43 5.31
C PRO A 171 18.03 -3.47 4.13
N GLU A 172 17.61 -3.90 2.95
CA GLU A 172 17.43 -3.06 1.77
C GLU A 172 16.36 -1.97 1.95
N ALA A 173 15.47 -2.13 2.95
CA ALA A 173 14.47 -1.13 3.29
C ALA A 173 14.98 -0.01 4.23
N GLN A 174 16.25 -0.04 4.68
CA GLN A 174 16.81 0.95 5.60
C GLN A 174 16.64 2.38 5.09
N GLY A 175 16.88 2.62 3.81
CA GLY A 175 16.69 3.94 3.20
C GLY A 175 15.26 4.46 3.31
N LEU A 176 14.26 3.58 3.30
CA LEU A 176 12.85 3.95 3.45
C LEU A 176 12.55 4.37 4.91
N LEU A 177 13.14 3.69 5.89
CA LEU A 177 13.06 4.10 7.29
C LEU A 177 13.65 5.50 7.51
N ASP A 178 14.79 5.80 6.89
CA ASP A 178 15.42 7.11 6.98
C ASP A 178 14.50 8.23 6.42
N TYR A 179 13.77 7.92 5.34
CA TYR A 179 12.76 8.84 4.80
C TYR A 179 11.55 8.99 5.74
N ALA A 180 11.06 7.90 6.34
CA ALA A 180 9.97 7.98 7.32
C ALA A 180 10.33 8.89 8.51
N HIS A 181 11.57 8.84 9.01
CA HIS A 181 12.04 9.78 10.03
C HIS A 181 12.06 11.23 9.55
N LYS A 182 12.46 11.49 8.32
CA LYS A 182 12.44 12.85 7.74
C LYS A 182 11.02 13.39 7.62
N HIS A 183 10.09 12.60 7.11
CA HIS A 183 8.67 12.99 7.00
C HIS A 183 8.08 13.29 8.38
N ARG A 184 8.31 12.40 9.34
CA ARG A 184 7.87 12.59 10.72
C ARG A 184 8.39 13.90 11.32
N ALA A 185 9.67 14.22 11.14
CA ALA A 185 10.26 15.45 11.66
C ALA A 185 9.61 16.72 11.07
N VAL A 186 9.23 16.69 9.79
CA VAL A 186 8.50 17.78 9.15
C VAL A 186 7.11 17.95 9.76
N ILE A 187 6.37 16.85 9.93
CA ILE A 187 5.05 16.90 10.54
C ILE A 187 5.09 17.30 12.02
N GLU A 188 6.10 16.84 12.77
CA GLU A 188 6.33 17.27 14.15
C GLU A 188 6.58 18.78 14.24
N ARG A 189 7.34 19.34 13.30
CA ARG A 189 7.71 20.77 13.27
C ARG A 189 6.58 21.67 12.79
N PHE A 190 5.83 21.27 11.76
CA PHE A 190 4.88 22.14 11.07
C PHE A 190 3.43 21.68 11.11
N GLY A 191 3.16 20.44 11.53
CA GLY A 191 1.82 19.82 11.49
C GLY A 191 1.33 19.50 10.08
N ARG A 192 2.12 19.85 9.06
CA ARG A 192 1.80 19.64 7.64
C ARG A 192 3.07 19.62 6.81
N PHE A 193 2.94 19.24 5.52
CA PHE A 193 4.04 19.31 4.57
C PHE A 193 4.08 20.68 3.87
N PRO A 194 5.05 21.56 4.15
CA PRO A 194 5.13 22.89 3.57
C PRO A 194 5.21 22.90 2.04
N HIS A 195 5.88 21.90 1.44
CA HIS A 195 6.01 21.80 -0.03
C HIS A 195 4.67 21.60 -0.74
N ARG A 196 3.60 21.18 -0.04
CA ARG A 196 2.24 21.05 -0.59
C ARG A 196 1.46 22.36 -0.55
N ASN A 197 1.94 23.37 0.21
CA ASN A 197 1.14 24.58 0.46
C ASN A 197 0.75 25.31 -0.84
N SER A 198 1.71 25.56 -1.74
CA SER A 198 1.41 26.23 -3.02
C SER A 198 0.44 25.43 -3.89
N ILE A 199 0.59 24.12 -3.93
CA ILE A 199 -0.27 23.21 -4.70
C ILE A 199 -1.68 23.19 -4.15
N LEU A 200 -1.83 23.23 -2.82
CA LEU A 200 -3.12 23.17 -2.12
C LEU A 200 -3.70 24.56 -1.81
N SER A 201 -3.12 25.63 -2.37
CA SER A 201 -3.55 27.01 -2.13
C SER A 201 -3.57 27.38 -0.63
N ARG A 202 -2.62 26.85 0.15
CA ARG A 202 -2.44 27.16 1.57
C ARG A 202 -1.37 28.21 1.73
N PRO A 203 -1.57 29.26 2.54
CA PRO A 203 -0.52 30.24 2.85
C PRO A 203 0.58 29.58 3.65
N SER A 204 1.84 29.87 3.28
CA SER A 204 3.02 29.44 4.05
C SER A 204 3.40 30.47 5.11
N THR A 205 3.80 29.99 6.28
CA THR A 205 4.39 30.83 7.33
C THR A 205 5.83 31.21 6.97
N PRO A 206 6.42 32.27 7.57
CA PRO A 206 7.82 32.60 7.36
C PRO A 206 8.79 31.45 7.67
N GLN A 207 8.49 30.65 8.69
CA GLN A 207 9.29 29.49 9.06
C GLN A 207 9.21 28.37 8.01
N GLU A 208 8.04 28.12 7.43
CA GLU A 208 7.87 27.17 6.33
C GLU A 208 8.59 27.64 5.06
N LEU A 209 8.53 28.95 4.76
CA LEU A 209 9.28 29.51 3.62
C LEU A 209 10.78 29.37 3.79
N ALA A 210 11.31 29.58 5.01
CA ALA A 210 12.72 29.37 5.31
C ALA A 210 13.10 27.88 5.14
N PHE A 211 12.30 26.98 5.67
CA PHE A 211 12.49 25.53 5.52
C PHE A 211 12.51 25.10 4.04
N LEU A 212 11.65 25.65 3.20
CA LEU A 212 11.59 25.30 1.78
C LEU A 212 12.84 25.72 0.98
N GLN A 213 13.72 26.54 1.55
CA GLN A 213 15.04 26.86 0.96
C GLN A 213 16.14 25.88 1.38
N GLU A 214 15.88 25.01 2.35
CA GLU A 214 16.85 24.01 2.80
C GLU A 214 16.98 22.88 1.74
N PRO A 215 18.20 22.34 1.50
CA PRO A 215 18.37 21.18 0.63
C PRO A 215 17.52 19.98 1.12
N GLY A 216 16.73 19.38 0.23
CA GLY A 216 15.89 18.22 0.57
C GLY A 216 14.58 18.56 1.29
N ALA A 217 14.16 19.82 1.35
CA ALA A 217 12.90 20.25 1.95
C ALA A 217 11.64 19.80 1.20
N GLY A 218 11.77 19.34 -0.05
CA GLY A 218 10.69 18.74 -0.85
C GLY A 218 11.04 17.29 -1.13
N PHE A 219 10.24 16.36 -0.60
CA PHE A 219 10.39 14.93 -0.81
C PHE A 219 10.06 14.50 -2.24
#